data_44c3dd84ff11d97cc63afcdf5659b3f6
#
_entry.id   44c3dd84ff11d97cc63afcdf5659b3f6
#
_cell.length_a   1.000
_cell.length_b   1.000
_cell.length_c   1.000
_cell.angle_alpha   90.00
_cell.angle_beta   90.00
_cell.angle_gamma   90.00
#
_symmetry.space_group_name_H-M   'P 1'
#
loop_
_entity.id
_entity.type
_entity.pdbx_description
1 polymer ?
#
loop_
_entity_poly.entity_id
_entity_poly.type
_entity_poly.pdbx_seq_one_letter_code
_entity_poly.pdbx_strand_id
1 'polypeptide(L)'
;MTAITRWGRVPNFGALQEQMNKLFEGTFNGSGENSAITSWAPAVDIYETENELVLKADLPGVSEKDIDVRVENNMLTVRGERQFETKVKEDNYLRIERTYGSFSRSFGLPNTVNTEAISAEYKNGVLTVQLPKRAESKPKQVKVNVTGGEKN
;
A
#
# COMPACT_ATOMS: atom_id res chain seq x y z
N MET A 1 16.85 -38.72 -0.88
CA MET A 1 17.85 -37.64 -0.96
C MET A 1 17.15 -36.42 -1.53
N THR A 2 16.86 -35.49 -0.70
CA THR A 2 16.26 -34.20 -1.07
C THR A 2 17.39 -33.27 -1.51
N ALA A 3 17.41 -32.93 -2.79
CA ALA A 3 18.31 -31.92 -3.32
C ALA A 3 17.89 -30.54 -2.79
N ILE A 4 18.71 -29.97 -1.92
CA ILE A 4 18.58 -28.58 -1.52
C ILE A 4 19.01 -27.74 -2.72
N THR A 5 18.06 -27.15 -3.40
CA THR A 5 18.33 -26.14 -4.44
C THR A 5 18.92 -24.93 -3.77
N ARG A 6 20.23 -24.77 -3.84
CA ARG A 6 20.92 -23.54 -3.48
C ARG A 6 20.39 -22.45 -4.42
N TRP A 7 19.68 -21.48 -3.87
CA TRP A 7 19.40 -20.24 -4.56
C TRP A 7 20.75 -19.59 -4.91
N GLY A 8 21.03 -19.54 -6.20
CA GLY A 8 22.24 -18.93 -6.69
C GLY A 8 22.33 -17.48 -6.20
N ARG A 9 23.48 -17.14 -5.63
CA ARG A 9 23.87 -15.76 -5.38
C ARG A 9 23.60 -14.96 -6.64
N VAL A 10 22.69 -13.99 -6.54
CA VAL A 10 22.56 -12.94 -7.56
C VAL A 10 23.87 -12.14 -7.48
N PRO A 11 24.72 -12.21 -8.50
CA PRO A 11 25.94 -11.39 -8.50
C PRO A 11 25.50 -9.94 -8.68
N ASN A 12 25.96 -9.06 -7.81
CA ASN A 12 25.81 -7.61 -7.82
C ASN A 12 24.64 -6.98 -7.04
N PHE A 13 24.21 -7.58 -5.95
CA PHE A 13 23.30 -6.88 -5.02
C PHE A 13 23.96 -5.62 -4.43
N GLY A 14 25.29 -5.65 -4.22
CA GLY A 14 26.07 -4.49 -3.75
C GLY A 14 26.11 -3.33 -4.75
N ALA A 15 26.19 -3.62 -6.04
CA ALA A 15 26.22 -2.59 -7.09
C ALA A 15 24.84 -1.92 -7.27
N LEU A 16 23.75 -2.67 -7.07
CA LEU A 16 22.40 -2.12 -7.11
C LEU A 16 22.13 -1.18 -5.92
N GLN A 17 22.66 -1.55 -4.75
CA GLN A 17 22.53 -0.74 -3.54
C GLN A 17 23.38 0.55 -3.61
N GLU A 18 24.54 0.49 -4.23
CA GLU A 18 25.39 1.67 -4.49
C GLU A 18 24.75 2.62 -5.53
N GLN A 19 24.09 2.06 -6.54
CA GLN A 19 23.38 2.84 -7.54
C GLN A 19 22.11 3.49 -6.98
N MET A 20 21.40 2.82 -6.09
CA MET A 20 20.28 3.40 -5.35
C MET A 20 20.74 4.51 -4.39
N ASN A 21 21.85 4.33 -3.69
CA ASN A 21 22.41 5.37 -2.82
C ASN A 21 22.84 6.61 -3.61
N LYS A 22 23.44 6.44 -4.78
CA LYS A 22 23.81 7.57 -5.65
C LYS A 22 22.62 8.32 -6.23
N LEU A 23 21.51 7.62 -6.51
CA LEU A 23 20.25 8.26 -6.94
C LEU A 23 19.61 9.04 -5.78
N PHE A 24 19.74 8.53 -4.56
CA PHE A 24 19.27 9.22 -3.35
C PHE A 24 20.11 10.46 -3.03
N GLU A 25 21.42 10.40 -3.14
CA GLU A 25 22.31 11.55 -2.91
C GLU A 25 22.17 12.66 -3.96
N GLY A 26 21.87 12.29 -5.22
CA GLY A 26 21.69 13.26 -6.30
C GLY A 26 20.38 14.05 -6.26
N THR A 27 19.37 13.58 -5.57
CA THR A 27 18.04 14.22 -5.53
C THR A 27 17.86 15.12 -4.30
N PHE A 28 18.71 14.99 -3.28
CA PHE A 28 18.58 15.71 -2.00
C PHE A 28 19.63 16.80 -1.76
N ASN A 29 20.45 17.18 -2.75
CA ASN A 29 21.43 18.25 -2.59
C ASN A 29 20.85 19.61 -2.98
N GLY A 30 19.71 19.95 -2.41
CA GLY A 30 19.05 21.22 -2.54
C GLY A 30 18.51 21.69 -1.18
N SER A 31 19.38 22.40 -0.44
CA SER A 31 19.10 23.34 0.64
C SER A 31 18.27 22.87 1.85
N GLY A 32 18.95 22.69 2.95
CA GLY A 32 18.54 23.29 4.23
C GLY A 32 17.63 22.49 5.13
N GLU A 33 18.22 22.13 6.25
CA GLU A 33 17.63 21.71 7.52
C GLU A 33 17.38 20.24 7.76
N ASN A 34 18.18 19.75 8.67
CA ASN A 34 18.07 18.47 9.36
C ASN A 34 16.64 18.15 9.79
N SER A 35 15.95 17.41 8.96
CA SER A 35 14.91 16.52 9.41
C SER A 35 15.32 15.14 8.92
N ALA A 36 15.93 14.38 9.79
CA ALA A 36 15.95 12.94 9.65
C ALA A 36 14.48 12.47 9.77
N ILE A 37 13.71 12.74 8.72
CA ILE A 37 12.39 12.18 8.55
C ILE A 37 12.64 10.71 8.25
N THR A 38 12.69 9.91 9.30
CA THR A 38 12.59 8.47 9.18
C THR A 38 11.19 8.17 8.63
N SER A 39 11.05 8.30 7.32
CA SER A 39 9.82 7.91 6.65
C SER A 39 9.77 6.38 6.66
N TRP A 40 8.85 5.82 7.41
CA TRP A 40 8.57 4.39 7.31
C TRP A 40 7.51 4.16 6.25
N ALA A 41 7.61 3.03 5.55
CA ALA A 41 6.62 2.65 4.57
C ALA A 41 5.81 1.47 5.13
N PRO A 42 4.51 1.63 5.39
CA PRO A 42 3.68 0.53 5.82
C PRO A 42 3.57 -0.55 4.74
N ALA A 43 3.50 -1.80 5.18
CA ALA A 43 3.23 -2.92 4.29
C ALA A 43 1.80 -2.81 3.77
N VAL A 44 1.61 -3.07 2.48
CA VAL A 44 0.33 -2.96 1.79
C VAL A 44 0.12 -4.14 0.86
N ASP A 45 -1.07 -4.74 0.94
CA ASP A 45 -1.57 -5.69 -0.03
C ASP A 45 -2.69 -5.05 -0.85
N ILE A 46 -2.72 -5.33 -2.14
CA ILE A 46 -3.83 -4.95 -3.02
C ILE A 46 -4.27 -6.18 -3.78
N TYR A 47 -5.54 -6.50 -3.70
CA TYR A 47 -6.14 -7.58 -4.47
C TYR A 47 -7.42 -7.15 -5.16
N GLU A 48 -7.78 -7.86 -6.19
CA GLU A 48 -8.93 -7.59 -7.02
C GLU A 48 -9.91 -8.76 -6.98
N THR A 49 -11.19 -8.43 -6.85
CA THR A 49 -12.30 -9.35 -7.00
C THR A 49 -13.11 -9.01 -8.26
N GLU A 50 -14.16 -9.74 -8.55
CA GLU A 50 -15.05 -9.41 -9.66
C GLU A 50 -15.74 -8.03 -9.50
N ASN A 51 -15.97 -7.60 -8.26
CA ASN A 51 -16.75 -6.41 -7.94
C ASN A 51 -15.94 -5.22 -7.46
N GLU A 52 -14.75 -5.44 -6.90
CA GLU A 52 -13.98 -4.39 -6.25
C GLU A 52 -12.47 -4.68 -6.23
N LEU A 53 -11.69 -3.63 -6.04
CA LEU A 53 -10.32 -3.73 -5.55
C LEU A 53 -10.34 -3.49 -4.04
N VAL A 54 -9.47 -4.17 -3.32
CA VAL A 54 -9.29 -3.99 -1.88
C VAL A 54 -7.83 -3.73 -1.58
N LEU A 55 -7.57 -2.65 -0.88
CA LEU A 55 -6.26 -2.33 -0.34
C LEU A 55 -6.27 -2.58 1.16
N LYS A 56 -5.25 -3.28 1.67
CA LYS A 56 -5.01 -3.45 3.10
C LYS A 56 -3.63 -2.92 3.46
N ALA A 57 -3.58 -2.05 4.44
CA ALA A 57 -2.33 -1.48 4.94
C ALA A 57 -2.16 -1.78 6.43
N ASP A 58 -0.98 -2.23 6.80
CA ASP A 58 -0.62 -2.49 8.20
C ASP A 58 -0.15 -1.21 8.87
N LEU A 59 -0.98 -0.66 9.74
CA LEU A 59 -0.73 0.59 10.46
C LEU A 59 -0.81 0.40 11.98
N PRO A 60 -0.09 -0.58 12.55
CA PRO A 60 -0.18 -0.84 13.98
C PRO A 60 0.36 0.34 14.78
N GLY A 61 -0.37 0.75 15.81
CA GLY A 61 0.04 1.86 16.67
C GLY A 61 -0.22 3.27 16.09
N VAL A 62 -0.87 3.37 14.94
CA VAL A 62 -1.34 4.64 14.39
C VAL A 62 -2.73 4.93 14.94
N SER A 63 -2.96 6.16 15.36
CA SER A 63 -4.31 6.59 15.77
C SER A 63 -5.18 6.82 14.55
N GLU A 64 -6.45 6.46 14.63
CA GLU A 64 -7.42 6.68 13.55
C GLU A 64 -7.44 8.14 13.07
N LYS A 65 -7.39 9.08 13.99
CA LYS A 65 -7.34 10.52 13.68
C LYS A 65 -6.09 10.97 12.92
N ASP A 66 -5.04 10.18 12.96
CA ASP A 66 -3.76 10.45 12.29
C ASP A 66 -3.65 9.74 10.94
N ILE A 67 -4.74 9.14 10.46
CA ILE A 67 -4.83 8.48 9.14
C ILE A 67 -5.67 9.36 8.22
N ASP A 68 -5.13 9.67 7.04
CA ASP A 68 -5.80 10.42 5.98
C ASP A 68 -5.80 9.58 4.70
N VAL A 69 -6.97 9.39 4.12
CA VAL A 69 -7.15 8.66 2.86
C VAL A 69 -7.81 9.60 1.86
N ARG A 70 -7.16 9.82 0.73
CA ARG A 70 -7.65 10.70 -0.33
C ARG A 70 -7.61 10.03 -1.67
N VAL A 71 -8.58 10.38 -2.50
CA VAL A 71 -8.60 10.01 -3.92
C VAL A 71 -8.70 11.29 -4.73
N GLU A 72 -7.73 11.49 -5.59
CA GLU A 72 -7.64 12.64 -6.47
C GLU A 72 -6.97 12.24 -7.78
N ASN A 73 -7.54 12.64 -8.92
CA ASN A 73 -6.98 12.34 -10.25
C ASN A 73 -6.65 10.86 -10.48
N ASN A 74 -7.56 9.96 -10.09
CA ASN A 74 -7.35 8.50 -10.15
C ASN A 74 -6.14 8.00 -9.37
N MET A 75 -5.76 8.71 -8.34
CA MET A 75 -4.71 8.32 -7.40
C MET A 75 -5.27 8.22 -5.99
N LEU A 76 -5.10 7.08 -5.38
CA LEU A 76 -5.37 6.85 -3.95
C LEU A 76 -4.11 7.17 -3.17
N THR A 77 -4.21 8.06 -2.20
CA THR A 77 -3.12 8.38 -1.29
C THR A 77 -3.52 8.09 0.14
N VAL A 78 -2.73 7.30 0.82
CA VAL A 78 -2.85 7.01 2.26
C VAL A 78 -1.68 7.69 2.97
N ARG A 79 -1.99 8.56 3.90
CA ARG A 79 -1.02 9.29 4.73
C ARG A 79 -1.33 9.11 6.19
N GLY A 80 -0.32 9.27 7.00
CA GLY A 80 -0.50 9.29 8.44
C GLY A 80 0.80 9.45 9.18
N GLU A 81 0.70 9.37 10.50
CA GLU A 81 1.83 9.49 11.39
C GLU A 81 1.71 8.48 12.53
N ARG A 82 2.80 7.78 12.80
CA ARG A 82 2.95 6.98 14.01
C ARG A 82 3.81 7.74 14.99
N GLN A 83 3.18 8.19 16.06
CA GLN A 83 3.84 8.99 17.07
C GLN A 83 4.67 8.11 18.01
N PHE A 84 5.83 8.64 18.41
CA PHE A 84 6.63 8.02 19.45
C PHE A 84 5.90 8.18 20.80
N GLU A 85 5.90 7.13 21.61
CA GLU A 85 5.29 7.20 22.95
C GLU A 85 6.12 8.09 23.89
N THR A 86 5.58 9.22 24.26
CA THR A 86 6.24 10.16 25.18
C THR A 86 6.16 9.76 26.66
N LYS A 87 5.38 8.73 26.97
CA LYS A 87 5.19 8.24 28.35
C LYS A 87 6.44 7.57 28.95
N VAL A 88 7.31 7.08 28.08
CA VAL A 88 8.58 6.46 28.48
C VAL A 88 9.70 7.43 28.17
N LYS A 89 10.53 7.73 29.16
CA LYS A 89 11.71 8.58 28.97
C LYS A 89 12.71 7.89 28.04
N GLU A 90 13.33 8.63 27.14
CA GLU A 90 14.31 8.09 26.17
C GLU A 90 15.41 7.29 26.88
N ASP A 91 15.90 7.75 28.01
CA ASP A 91 16.94 7.10 28.81
C ASP A 91 16.54 5.72 29.36
N ASN A 92 15.24 5.40 29.37
CA ASN A 92 14.74 4.12 29.85
C ASN A 92 14.67 3.04 28.76
N TYR A 93 14.85 3.40 27.48
CA TYR A 93 14.88 2.43 26.41
C TYR A 93 16.22 1.71 26.36
N LEU A 94 16.18 0.40 26.39
CA LEU A 94 17.37 -0.46 26.18
C LEU A 94 17.61 -0.73 24.70
N ARG A 95 16.54 -0.69 23.89
CA ARG A 95 16.58 -0.90 22.45
C ARG A 95 15.35 -0.29 21.78
N ILE A 96 15.57 0.36 20.65
CA ILE A 96 14.51 0.91 19.80
C ILE A 96 14.69 0.31 18.40
N GLU A 97 13.75 -0.52 17.97
CA GLU A 97 13.74 -1.17 16.65
C GLU A 97 12.48 -0.79 15.84
N ARG A 98 11.46 -0.25 16.52
CA ARG A 98 10.26 0.22 15.84
C ARG A 98 10.52 1.55 15.13
N THR A 99 9.94 1.70 13.96
CA THR A 99 9.99 2.94 13.19
C THR A 99 8.79 3.82 13.51
N TYR A 100 9.02 5.10 13.59
CA TYR A 100 8.00 6.12 13.88
C TYR A 100 8.06 7.23 12.83
N GLY A 101 7.12 8.12 12.87
CA GLY A 101 7.04 9.29 12.02
C GLY A 101 5.95 9.18 10.96
N SER A 102 6.00 10.10 10.01
CA SER A 102 5.01 10.19 8.95
C SER A 102 5.26 9.16 7.84
N PHE A 103 4.18 8.73 7.23
CA PHE A 103 4.21 7.89 6.04
C PHE A 103 3.28 8.45 4.97
N SER A 104 3.56 8.11 3.73
CA SER A 104 2.71 8.41 2.60
C SER A 104 2.86 7.30 1.55
N ARG A 105 1.74 6.70 1.15
CA ARG A 105 1.68 5.70 0.08
C ARG A 105 0.67 6.15 -0.95
N SER A 106 1.05 6.10 -2.23
CA SER A 106 0.16 6.48 -3.33
C SER A 106 0.07 5.36 -4.36
N PHE A 107 -1.14 5.13 -4.86
CA PHE A 107 -1.47 4.06 -5.78
C PHE A 107 -2.32 4.60 -6.93
N GLY A 108 -1.92 4.36 -8.15
CA GLY A 108 -2.74 4.66 -9.32
C GLY A 108 -3.97 3.75 -9.37
N LEU A 109 -5.15 4.32 -9.56
CA LEU A 109 -6.40 3.59 -9.68
C LEU A 109 -6.76 3.40 -11.16
N PRO A 110 -7.17 2.18 -11.56
CA PRO A 110 -7.70 1.98 -12.91
C PRO A 110 -9.04 2.71 -13.09
N ASN A 111 -9.35 3.06 -14.32
CA ASN A 111 -10.62 3.75 -14.68
C ASN A 111 -11.88 2.93 -14.37
N THR A 112 -11.72 1.65 -14.06
CA THR A 112 -12.79 0.74 -13.67
C THR A 112 -13.34 1.01 -12.28
N VAL A 113 -12.61 1.74 -11.44
CA VAL A 113 -12.99 2.06 -10.06
C VAL A 113 -14.00 3.21 -10.03
N ASN A 114 -15.06 3.03 -9.26
CA ASN A 114 -15.98 4.11 -8.92
C ASN A 114 -15.44 4.90 -7.73
N THR A 115 -14.82 6.02 -8.01
CA THR A 115 -14.16 6.86 -7.00
C THR A 115 -15.13 7.52 -6.01
N GLU A 116 -16.43 7.60 -6.35
CA GLU A 116 -17.45 8.18 -5.47
C GLU A 116 -17.97 7.20 -4.41
N ALA A 117 -17.72 5.90 -4.60
CA ALA A 117 -18.21 4.84 -3.71
C ALA A 117 -17.10 4.19 -2.87
N ILE A 118 -15.95 4.82 -2.75
CA ILE A 118 -14.82 4.31 -1.97
C ILE A 118 -15.14 4.42 -0.49
N SER A 119 -14.83 3.36 0.26
CA SER A 119 -14.95 3.32 1.71
C SER A 119 -13.65 2.84 2.35
N ALA A 120 -13.42 3.26 3.58
CA ALA A 120 -12.26 2.85 4.36
C ALA A 120 -12.67 2.49 5.79
N GLU A 121 -12.10 1.42 6.30
CA GLU A 121 -12.28 0.96 7.68
C GLU A 121 -10.91 0.72 8.32
N TYR A 122 -10.74 1.18 9.54
CA TYR A 122 -9.54 0.92 10.33
C TYR A 122 -9.87 0.10 11.56
N LYS A 123 -9.33 -1.11 11.62
CA LYS A 123 -9.61 -2.05 12.71
C LYS A 123 -8.39 -2.92 13.01
N ASN A 124 -8.09 -3.09 14.29
CA ASN A 124 -6.99 -3.93 14.77
C ASN A 124 -5.62 -3.59 14.13
N GLY A 125 -5.36 -2.30 13.88
CA GLY A 125 -4.12 -1.86 13.25
C GLY A 125 -4.05 -2.07 11.74
N VAL A 126 -5.12 -2.49 11.10
CA VAL A 126 -5.22 -2.68 9.64
C VAL A 126 -6.22 -1.70 9.05
N LEU A 127 -5.76 -0.90 8.10
CA LEU A 127 -6.60 -0.07 7.26
C LEU A 127 -7.04 -0.88 6.05
N THR A 128 -8.33 -1.02 5.86
CA THR A 128 -8.93 -1.65 4.68
C THR A 128 -9.63 -0.59 3.85
N VAL A 129 -9.24 -0.42 2.61
CA VAL A 129 -9.89 0.49 1.65
C VAL A 129 -10.57 -0.36 0.58
N GLN A 130 -11.88 -0.19 0.46
CA GLN A 130 -12.70 -0.85 -0.55
C GLN A 130 -12.94 0.11 -1.71
N LEU A 131 -12.65 -0.35 -2.91
CA LEU A 131 -12.68 0.41 -4.14
C LEU A 131 -13.62 -0.29 -5.15
N PRO A 132 -14.94 -0.06 -5.06
CA PRO A 132 -15.90 -0.73 -5.92
C PRO A 132 -15.66 -0.42 -7.39
N LYS A 133 -15.87 -1.41 -8.25
CA LYS A 133 -15.85 -1.22 -9.71
C LYS A 133 -17.14 -0.53 -10.17
N ARG A 134 -17.02 0.25 -11.22
CA ARG A 134 -18.19 0.81 -11.92
C ARG A 134 -19.07 -0.33 -12.44
N ALA A 135 -20.37 -0.11 -12.48
CA ALA A 135 -21.34 -1.11 -12.93
C ALA A 135 -21.04 -1.65 -14.33
N GLU A 136 -20.59 -0.78 -15.24
CA GLU A 136 -20.19 -1.12 -16.62
C GLU A 136 -18.91 -1.94 -16.70
N SER A 137 -18.10 -1.93 -15.65
CA SER A 137 -16.82 -2.67 -15.57
C SER A 137 -16.93 -4.02 -14.88
N LYS A 138 -18.12 -4.34 -14.34
CA LYS A 138 -18.37 -5.65 -13.72
C LYS A 138 -18.69 -6.70 -14.77
N PRO A 139 -18.35 -7.97 -14.54
CA PRO A 139 -18.75 -9.06 -15.43
C PRO A 139 -20.27 -9.08 -15.62
N LYS A 140 -20.71 -9.16 -16.86
CA LYS A 140 -22.10 -9.29 -17.23
C LYS A 140 -22.39 -10.71 -17.69
N GLN A 141 -23.36 -11.37 -17.05
CA GLN A 141 -23.85 -12.65 -17.51
C GLN A 141 -24.88 -12.43 -18.61
N VAL A 142 -24.61 -12.96 -19.79
CA VAL A 142 -25.55 -12.94 -20.92
C VAL A 142 -26.27 -14.28 -20.96
N LYS A 143 -27.60 -14.25 -20.86
CA LYS A 143 -28.42 -15.44 -21.08
C LYS A 143 -28.48 -15.75 -22.57
N VAL A 144 -28.08 -16.96 -22.94
CA VAL A 144 -28.25 -17.44 -24.29
C VAL A 144 -29.68 -17.98 -24.44
N ASN A 145 -30.48 -17.34 -25.27
CA ASN A 145 -31.78 -17.85 -25.62
C ASN A 145 -31.64 -18.75 -26.86
N VAL A 146 -31.96 -20.01 -26.71
CA VAL A 146 -31.99 -20.94 -27.83
C VAL A 146 -33.29 -20.75 -28.58
N THR A 147 -33.24 -20.08 -29.71
CA THR A 147 -34.38 -19.97 -30.66
C THR A 147 -34.18 -21.01 -31.73
N GLY A 148 -35.07 -22.02 -31.77
CA GLY A 148 -35.09 -23.03 -32.81
C GLY A 148 -34.82 -24.43 -32.27
N GLY A 149 -35.74 -24.99 -31.52
CA GLY A 149 -35.92 -26.43 -31.46
C GLY A 149 -36.86 -26.82 -32.60
N GLU A 150 -36.33 -27.46 -33.64
CA GLU A 150 -37.22 -28.12 -34.59
C GLU A 150 -38.05 -29.12 -33.80
N LYS A 151 -39.38 -28.95 -33.91
CA LYS A 151 -40.30 -30.01 -33.54
C LYS A 151 -40.21 -31.11 -34.59
N ASN A 152 -39.66 -32.22 -34.24
CA ASN A 152 -39.97 -33.49 -34.91
C ASN A 152 -41.05 -34.19 -34.12
#